data_ec48934979abca5d5b8180a8cfc6cc08
#
_entry.id   ec48934979abca5d5b8180a8cfc6cc08
#
_cell.length_a   1.000
_cell.length_b   1.000
_cell.length_c   1.000
_cell.angle_alpha   90.00
_cell.angle_beta   90.00
_cell.angle_gamma   90.00
#
_symmetry.space_group_name_H-M   'P 1'
#
loop_
_entity.id
_entity.type
_entity.pdbx_description
1 polymer ?
#
loop_
_entity_poly.entity_id
_entity_poly.type
_entity_poly.pdbx_seq_one_letter_code
_entity_poly.pdbx_strand_id
1 'polypeptide(L)'
;MLDQPVTDFLAKLGSAAPTPGGGSVAALTGAQAAALVAMVCHLTIGKKRYAEYEAELRATFARAEALQAELTELVAADKAAYEQLSAAYKLGKDVPARAEALAAELVPAT
;
A
#
# COMPACT_ATOMS: atom_id res chain seq x y z
N MET A 1 -9.46 -5.58 -0.39
CA MET A 1 -8.21 -6.20 0.06
C MET A 1 -8.00 -6.08 1.56
N LEU A 2 -8.19 -4.90 2.12
CA LEU A 2 -7.98 -4.68 3.56
C LEU A 2 -9.07 -5.26 4.46
N ASP A 3 -10.24 -5.52 3.93
CA ASP A 3 -11.42 -5.98 4.65
C ASP A 3 -11.70 -7.48 4.49
N GLN A 4 -10.78 -8.23 3.90
CA GLN A 4 -10.94 -9.67 3.72
C GLN A 4 -9.99 -10.46 4.64
N PRO A 5 -10.28 -11.73 4.92
CA PRO A 5 -9.36 -12.56 5.68
C PRO A 5 -8.00 -12.68 5.01
N VAL A 6 -6.93 -12.70 5.81
CA VAL A 6 -5.55 -12.80 5.30
C VAL A 6 -5.36 -14.07 4.47
N THR A 7 -5.98 -15.18 4.87
CA THR A 7 -5.90 -16.43 4.13
C THR A 7 -6.48 -16.31 2.73
N ASP A 8 -7.60 -15.62 2.59
CA ASP A 8 -8.24 -15.39 1.30
C ASP A 8 -7.39 -14.49 0.42
N PHE A 9 -6.83 -13.44 1.02
CA PHE A 9 -5.91 -12.54 0.34
C PHE A 9 -4.69 -13.29 -0.21
N LEU A 10 -4.07 -14.12 0.61
CA LEU A 10 -2.88 -14.88 0.20
C LEU A 10 -3.20 -15.88 -0.90
N ALA A 11 -4.33 -16.56 -0.81
CA ALA A 11 -4.75 -17.51 -1.84
C ALA A 11 -4.96 -16.83 -3.18
N LYS A 12 -5.59 -15.66 -3.17
CA LYS A 12 -5.84 -14.88 -4.38
C LYS A 12 -4.55 -14.32 -4.96
N LEU A 13 -3.67 -13.83 -4.10
CA LEU A 13 -2.37 -13.30 -4.51
C LEU A 13 -1.52 -14.37 -5.22
N GLY A 14 -1.53 -15.59 -4.70
CA GLY A 14 -0.77 -16.70 -5.26
C GLY A 14 -1.42 -17.38 -6.46
N SER A 15 -2.57 -16.90 -6.91
CA SER A 15 -3.30 -17.48 -8.04
C SER A 15 -3.01 -16.71 -9.34
N ALA A 16 -3.69 -17.10 -10.41
CA ALA A 16 -3.62 -16.39 -11.68
C ALA A 16 -4.60 -15.22 -11.79
N ALA A 17 -5.26 -14.86 -10.68
CA ALA A 17 -6.20 -13.74 -10.68
C ALA A 17 -5.46 -12.42 -10.95
N PRO A 18 -6.09 -11.47 -11.69
CA PRO A 18 -5.45 -10.19 -12.01
C PRO A 18 -5.35 -9.25 -10.81
N THR A 19 -6.09 -9.51 -9.74
CA THR A 19 -6.06 -8.74 -8.51
C THR A 19 -5.80 -9.69 -7.33
N PRO A 20 -5.13 -9.25 -6.24
CA PRO A 20 -4.58 -7.90 -6.06
C PRO A 20 -3.39 -7.61 -6.96
N GLY A 21 -3.23 -6.34 -7.34
CA GLY A 21 -2.08 -5.90 -8.12
C GLY A 21 -0.83 -5.77 -7.28
N GLY A 22 0.34 -5.84 -7.94
CA GLY A 22 1.64 -5.80 -7.26
C GLY A 22 1.88 -4.51 -6.47
N GLY A 23 1.40 -3.37 -6.97
CA GLY A 23 1.53 -2.09 -6.28
C GLY A 23 0.75 -2.06 -4.97
N SER A 24 -0.49 -2.54 -4.97
CA SER A 24 -1.30 -2.65 -3.75
C SER A 24 -0.66 -3.58 -2.72
N VAL A 25 -0.10 -4.70 -3.19
CA VAL A 25 0.60 -5.66 -2.32
C VAL A 25 1.84 -5.03 -1.71
N ALA A 26 2.62 -4.31 -2.50
CA ALA A 26 3.82 -3.61 -2.02
C ALA A 26 3.45 -2.56 -0.97
N ALA A 27 2.40 -1.79 -1.20
CA ALA A 27 1.91 -0.80 -0.24
C ALA A 27 1.46 -1.45 1.06
N LEU A 28 0.77 -2.57 0.99
CA LEU A 28 0.34 -3.32 2.18
C LEU A 28 1.54 -3.87 2.95
N THR A 29 2.53 -4.40 2.26
CA THR A 29 3.76 -4.88 2.89
C THR A 29 4.49 -3.74 3.60
N GLY A 30 4.57 -2.57 2.96
CA GLY A 30 5.16 -1.38 3.57
C GLY A 30 4.39 -0.91 4.80
N ALA A 31 3.06 -0.94 4.75
CA ALA A 31 2.21 -0.58 5.89
C ALA A 31 2.46 -1.52 7.08
N GLN A 32 2.62 -2.80 6.82
CA GLN A 32 2.94 -3.79 7.86
C GLN A 32 4.32 -3.52 8.46
N ALA A 33 5.31 -3.20 7.63
CA ALA A 33 6.65 -2.86 8.11
C ALA A 33 6.62 -1.62 9.00
N ALA A 34 5.90 -0.58 8.60
CA ALA A 34 5.74 0.63 9.41
C ALA A 34 5.05 0.32 10.74
N ALA A 35 4.03 -0.53 10.72
CA ALA A 35 3.33 -0.96 11.93
C ALA A 35 4.26 -1.72 12.89
N LEU A 36 5.15 -2.55 12.36
CA LEU A 36 6.15 -3.26 13.18
C LEU A 36 7.12 -2.29 13.84
N VAL A 37 7.57 -1.26 13.12
CA VAL A 37 8.43 -0.21 13.71
C VAL A 37 7.68 0.51 14.83
N ALA A 38 6.42 0.87 14.60
CA ALA A 38 5.58 1.50 15.61
C ALA A 38 5.43 0.61 16.84
N MET A 39 5.28 -0.69 16.65
CA MET A 39 5.19 -1.65 17.75
C MET A 39 6.45 -1.63 18.61
N VAL A 40 7.63 -1.67 18.00
CA VAL A 40 8.89 -1.63 18.72
C VAL A 40 9.02 -0.33 19.53
N CYS A 41 8.69 0.81 18.92
CA CYS A 41 8.71 2.09 19.60
C CYS A 41 7.74 2.11 20.79
N HIS A 42 6.54 1.59 20.58
CA HIS A 42 5.49 1.53 21.61
C HIS A 42 5.92 0.72 22.82
N LEU A 43 6.61 -0.38 22.59
CA LEU A 43 7.12 -1.24 23.66
C LEU A 43 8.36 -0.69 24.36
N THR A 44 9.04 0.28 23.76
CA THR A 44 10.30 0.81 24.24
C THR A 44 10.14 2.18 24.93
N ILE A 45 9.24 3.03 24.41
CA ILE A 45 8.99 4.37 24.97
C ILE A 45 8.47 4.26 26.42
N GLY A 46 9.02 5.10 27.27
CA GLY A 46 8.62 5.15 28.67
C GLY A 46 9.40 4.22 29.59
N LYS A 47 10.27 3.39 29.05
CA LYS A 47 11.11 2.51 29.87
C LYS A 47 12.38 3.24 30.29
N LYS A 48 12.70 3.19 31.58
CA LYS A 48 13.89 3.83 32.12
C LYS A 48 15.18 3.42 31.44
N ARG A 49 15.25 2.17 31.02
CA ARG A 49 16.39 1.59 30.34
C ARG A 49 16.77 2.35 29.07
N TYR A 50 15.77 2.93 28.39
CA TYR A 50 15.94 3.63 27.12
C TYR A 50 15.61 5.11 27.20
N ALA A 51 15.62 5.69 28.39
CA ALA A 51 15.21 7.07 28.60
C ALA A 51 16.03 8.08 27.80
N GLU A 52 17.33 7.82 27.61
CA GLU A 52 18.20 8.72 26.82
C GLU A 52 17.81 8.75 25.31
N TYR A 53 17.08 7.76 24.83
CA TYR A 53 16.64 7.68 23.42
C TYR A 53 15.19 8.07 23.25
N GLU A 54 14.52 8.52 24.29
CA GLU A 54 13.07 8.74 24.23
C GLU A 54 12.64 9.74 23.16
N ALA A 55 13.37 10.84 22.99
CA ALA A 55 13.05 11.83 21.97
C ALA A 55 13.12 11.23 20.56
N GLU A 56 14.16 10.45 20.28
CA GLU A 56 14.32 9.78 19.00
C GLU A 56 13.26 8.72 18.78
N LEU A 57 12.92 7.97 19.83
CA LEU A 57 11.89 6.94 19.77
C LEU A 57 10.52 7.54 19.47
N ARG A 58 10.19 8.67 20.09
CA ARG A 58 8.92 9.35 19.86
C ARG A 58 8.84 9.91 18.45
N ALA A 59 9.94 10.46 17.93
CA ALA A 59 10.00 10.96 16.56
C ALA A 59 9.84 9.82 15.55
N THR A 60 10.50 8.70 15.79
CA THR A 60 10.42 7.50 14.95
C THR A 60 8.99 6.92 14.97
N PHE A 61 8.38 6.88 16.16
CA PHE A 61 7.01 6.40 16.31
C PHE A 61 6.03 7.24 15.50
N ALA A 62 6.12 8.57 15.61
CA ALA A 62 5.24 9.47 14.86
C ALA A 62 5.40 9.28 13.35
N ARG A 63 6.64 9.13 12.89
CA ARG A 63 6.92 8.90 11.47
C ARG A 63 6.39 7.54 10.99
N ALA A 64 6.54 6.51 11.81
CA ALA A 64 6.04 5.18 11.48
C ALA A 64 4.51 5.17 11.38
N GLU A 65 3.81 5.86 12.29
CA GLU A 65 2.35 5.98 12.21
C GLU A 65 1.91 6.72 10.96
N ALA A 66 2.61 7.81 10.61
CA ALA A 66 2.29 8.57 9.40
C ALA A 66 2.49 7.73 8.14
N LEU A 67 3.60 6.98 8.05
CA LEU A 67 3.88 6.09 6.93
C LEU A 67 2.86 4.96 6.83
N GLN A 68 2.47 4.39 7.96
CA GLN A 68 1.45 3.35 7.98
C GLN A 68 0.14 3.86 7.39
N ALA A 69 -0.29 5.05 7.80
CA ALA A 69 -1.51 5.67 7.29
C ALA A 69 -1.43 5.95 5.80
N GLU A 70 -0.33 6.54 5.34
CA GLU A 70 -0.13 6.84 3.92
C GLU A 70 -0.12 5.59 3.06
N LEU A 71 0.59 4.55 3.50
CA LEU A 71 0.69 3.30 2.76
C LEU A 71 -0.65 2.56 2.75
N THR A 72 -1.42 2.64 3.84
CA THR A 72 -2.77 2.07 3.88
C THR A 72 -3.68 2.73 2.87
N GLU A 73 -3.60 4.05 2.73
CA GLU A 73 -4.36 4.78 1.70
C GLU A 73 -3.93 4.37 0.29
N LEU A 74 -2.63 4.17 0.07
CA LEU A 74 -2.10 3.75 -1.22
C LEU A 74 -2.60 2.39 -1.66
N VAL A 75 -2.91 1.49 -0.74
CA VAL A 75 -3.48 0.18 -1.08
C VAL A 75 -4.76 0.35 -1.90
N ALA A 76 -5.68 1.19 -1.43
CA ALA A 76 -6.94 1.43 -2.12
C ALA A 76 -6.76 2.27 -3.37
N ALA A 77 -5.88 3.27 -3.33
CA ALA A 77 -5.62 4.16 -4.47
C ALA A 77 -4.99 3.39 -5.64
N ASP A 78 -4.01 2.53 -5.36
CA ASP A 78 -3.37 1.72 -6.38
C ASP A 78 -4.34 0.72 -6.99
N LYS A 79 -5.20 0.13 -6.17
CA LYS A 79 -6.24 -0.79 -6.64
C LYS A 79 -7.18 -0.08 -7.63
N ALA A 80 -7.61 1.13 -7.30
CA ALA A 80 -8.49 1.91 -8.16
C ALA A 80 -7.80 2.26 -9.49
N ALA A 81 -6.55 2.70 -9.44
CA ALA A 81 -5.77 3.01 -10.62
C ALA A 81 -5.58 1.78 -11.51
N TYR A 82 -5.29 0.63 -10.91
CA TYR A 82 -5.15 -0.63 -11.63
C TYR A 82 -6.44 -1.04 -12.32
N GLU A 83 -7.58 -0.90 -11.64
CA GLU A 83 -8.89 -1.22 -12.22
C GLU A 83 -9.20 -0.32 -13.41
N GLN A 84 -8.87 0.97 -13.33
CA GLN A 84 -9.05 1.90 -14.44
C GLN A 84 -8.16 1.53 -15.63
N LEU A 85 -6.91 1.20 -15.37
CA LEU A 85 -5.98 0.78 -16.41
C LEU A 85 -6.46 -0.53 -17.08
N SER A 86 -6.91 -1.48 -16.28
CA SER A 86 -7.46 -2.74 -16.78
C SER A 86 -8.71 -2.52 -17.65
N ALA A 87 -9.58 -1.60 -17.23
CA ALA A 87 -10.74 -1.23 -18.01
C ALA A 87 -10.35 -0.59 -19.36
N ALA A 88 -9.29 0.25 -19.34
CA ALA A 88 -8.77 0.86 -20.56
C ALA A 88 -8.24 -0.19 -21.55
N TYR A 89 -7.57 -1.21 -21.05
CA TYR A 89 -7.12 -2.32 -21.90
C TYR A 89 -8.28 -3.08 -22.54
N LYS A 90 -9.42 -3.15 -21.86
CA LYS A 90 -10.62 -3.83 -22.39
C LYS A 90 -11.34 -3.07 -23.50
N LEU A 91 -10.98 -1.82 -23.73
CA LEU A 91 -11.53 -1.06 -24.87
C LEU A 91 -11.14 -1.64 -26.23
N GLY A 92 -10.11 -2.43 -26.27
CA GLY A 92 -9.77 -3.40 -27.30
C GLY A 92 -9.70 -2.89 -28.75
N LYS A 93 -10.84 -2.79 -29.41
CA LYS A 93 -10.90 -2.52 -30.85
C LYS A 93 -10.83 -1.04 -31.22
N ASP A 94 -11.09 -0.14 -30.29
CA ASP A 94 -11.01 1.31 -30.52
C ASP A 94 -9.64 1.79 -30.08
N VAL A 95 -8.67 1.62 -30.97
CA VAL A 95 -7.26 1.94 -30.69
C VAL A 95 -7.02 3.37 -30.25
N PRO A 96 -7.63 4.42 -30.86
CA PRO A 96 -7.43 5.79 -30.39
C PRO A 96 -7.94 6.01 -28.96
N ALA A 97 -9.15 5.54 -28.66
CA ALA A 97 -9.71 5.68 -27.32
C ALA A 97 -8.90 4.90 -26.28
N ARG A 98 -8.45 3.72 -26.65
CA ARG A 98 -7.60 2.91 -25.77
C ARG A 98 -6.27 3.60 -25.50
N ALA A 99 -5.64 4.16 -26.51
CA ALA A 99 -4.38 4.87 -26.35
C ALA A 99 -4.53 6.09 -25.44
N GLU A 100 -5.60 6.88 -25.61
CA GLU A 100 -5.90 8.02 -24.76
C GLU A 100 -6.15 7.60 -23.32
N ALA A 101 -6.94 6.55 -23.11
CA ALA A 101 -7.27 6.04 -21.78
C ALA A 101 -6.02 5.54 -21.07
N LEU A 102 -5.16 4.81 -21.75
CA LEU A 102 -3.91 4.30 -21.18
C LEU A 102 -2.95 5.44 -20.84
N ALA A 103 -2.86 6.46 -21.71
CA ALA A 103 -2.01 7.62 -21.47
C ALA A 103 -2.49 8.40 -20.24
N ALA A 104 -3.81 8.59 -20.09
CA ALA A 104 -4.39 9.28 -18.95
C ALA A 104 -4.11 8.57 -17.62
N GLU A 105 -4.13 7.23 -17.62
CA GLU A 105 -3.90 6.45 -16.39
C GLU A 105 -2.41 6.30 -16.06
N LEU A 106 -1.53 6.28 -17.05
CA LEU A 106 -0.09 6.08 -16.81
C LEU A 106 0.64 7.36 -16.45
N VAL A 107 0.27 8.50 -17.03
CA VAL A 107 0.94 9.78 -16.77
C VAL A 107 0.82 10.23 -15.32
N PRO A 108 -0.35 10.22 -14.68
CA PRO A 108 -0.47 10.64 -13.28
C PRO A 108 0.23 9.71 -12.28
N ALA A 109 0.56 8.50 -12.67
CA ALA A 109 1.21 7.52 -11.80
C ALA A 109 2.70 7.84 -11.56
N THR A 110 3.26 8.76 -12.28
CA THR A 110 4.62 9.23 -12.09
C THR A 110 4.67 10.44 -11.18
#